data_31c14fed176fce2cee3917faaf063a17
#
_entry.id   31c14fed176fce2cee3917faaf063a17
#
_cell.length_a   1.000
_cell.length_b   1.000
_cell.length_c   1.000
_cell.angle_alpha   90.00
_cell.angle_beta   90.00
_cell.angle_gamma   90.00
#
_symmetry.space_group_name_H-M   'P 1'
#
loop_
_entity.id
_entity.type
_entity.pdbx_description
1 polymer ?
#
loop_
_entity_poly.entity_id
_entity_poly.type
_entity_poly.pdbx_seq_one_letter_code
_entity_poly.pdbx_strand_id
1 'polypeptide(L)'
;MTDRKSAGLTRRGALVSAAATIAAAKALLPSGAFAAGPGPEVAKARLGFIALTDASPLIIAKERGLFAKYGMPDVEVLKQASWGGVRDNLVLGSGGGGIDGSHILTPMPYLFATGQATGGKPLPMNILARLNLNGQSISVGNDLKAVKVGLNSAGARAKFMQLKASGNIAKIAMTFRGGTHDLWIRYWLAAGGINPETDVATIVIPPAQMVANLKAGTQDAFCVGEPWGGQTVNQHIGYSACLTSELWMNHPEKSFAMRADWVAKYPRAAQALTMAVMEAQMWCDKMQNRPAMCSIVSGRQYINVPMGDIVPRLQGTIDYGDGRRVQGSPHIMKFWADNASFPYKSHDLWFLTEDVRWGVLPASTNKMALVNKVNRADVWRASAKALGVPAPASDSRGVERFFDGKVFDPANPAAYLASQPIKKLV
;
A
#
# COMPACT_ATOMS: atom_id res chain seq x y z
N MET A 1 4.69 0.50 69.08
CA MET A 1 5.79 0.79 68.18
C MET A 1 6.22 -0.54 67.55
N THR A 2 5.73 -0.89 66.38
CA THR A 2 6.08 -2.11 65.65
C THR A 2 6.48 -1.69 64.21
N ASP A 3 7.76 -1.83 63.98
CA ASP A 3 8.45 -1.52 62.73
C ASP A 3 8.04 -2.54 61.64
N ARG A 4 7.44 -2.10 60.55
CA ARG A 4 7.21 -2.92 59.34
C ARG A 4 8.39 -2.67 58.39
N LYS A 5 9.30 -3.62 58.29
CA LYS A 5 10.33 -3.67 57.27
C LYS A 5 9.67 -4.00 55.92
N SER A 6 9.77 -3.10 54.96
CA SER A 6 9.43 -3.34 53.55
C SER A 6 10.48 -4.24 52.91
N ALA A 7 10.08 -5.43 52.44
CA ALA A 7 10.93 -6.31 51.66
C ALA A 7 11.06 -5.80 50.22
N GLY A 8 12.19 -5.20 49.90
CA GLY A 8 12.51 -4.78 48.52
C GLY A 8 12.80 -5.99 47.62
N LEU A 9 12.15 -6.07 46.51
CA LEU A 9 12.40 -7.04 45.43
C LEU A 9 13.84 -6.87 44.91
N THR A 10 14.65 -7.92 45.03
CA THR A 10 16.02 -7.91 44.50
C THR A 10 16.01 -8.02 42.97
N ARG A 11 17.00 -7.41 42.27
CA ARG A 11 17.15 -7.47 40.81
C ARG A 11 17.11 -8.91 40.23
N ARG A 12 17.54 -9.90 40.98
CA ARG A 12 17.43 -11.33 40.63
C ARG A 12 15.99 -11.83 40.65
N GLY A 13 15.14 -11.40 41.60
CA GLY A 13 13.72 -11.76 41.63
C GLY A 13 12.94 -11.19 40.49
N ALA A 14 13.24 -9.96 40.06
CA ALA A 14 12.60 -9.34 38.90
C ALA A 14 12.93 -10.04 37.54
N LEU A 15 14.18 -10.53 37.40
CA LEU A 15 14.60 -11.27 36.21
C LEU A 15 13.99 -12.67 36.15
N VAL A 16 13.81 -13.36 37.27
CA VAL A 16 13.16 -14.68 37.34
C VAL A 16 11.65 -14.54 37.03
N SER A 17 11.00 -13.47 37.53
CA SER A 17 9.58 -13.21 37.25
C SER A 17 9.34 -12.83 35.77
N ALA A 18 10.25 -12.09 35.15
CA ALA A 18 10.18 -11.75 33.71
C ALA A 18 10.37 -12.99 32.82
N ALA A 19 11.31 -13.89 33.20
CA ALA A 19 11.53 -15.14 32.48
C ALA A 19 10.33 -16.11 32.57
N ALA A 20 9.67 -16.17 33.73
CA ALA A 20 8.49 -16.99 33.95
C ALA A 20 7.27 -16.47 33.16
N THR A 21 7.11 -15.14 33.06
CA THR A 21 6.04 -14.53 32.27
C THR A 21 6.24 -14.74 30.78
N ILE A 22 7.45 -14.74 30.26
CA ILE A 22 7.78 -15.03 28.85
C ILE A 22 7.56 -16.52 28.55
N ALA A 23 7.88 -17.43 29.48
CA ALA A 23 7.63 -18.86 29.30
C ALA A 23 6.12 -19.20 29.34
N ALA A 24 5.33 -18.55 30.20
CA ALA A 24 3.87 -18.73 30.26
C ALA A 24 3.15 -18.14 29.03
N ALA A 25 3.68 -17.06 28.47
CA ALA A 25 3.12 -16.48 27.21
C ALA A 25 3.35 -17.40 26.00
N LYS A 26 4.43 -18.20 25.97
CA LYS A 26 4.65 -19.21 24.92
C LYS A 26 3.70 -20.41 25.01
N ALA A 27 3.18 -20.74 26.19
CA ALA A 27 2.29 -21.88 26.41
C ALA A 27 0.82 -21.61 26.07
N LEU A 28 0.44 -20.35 25.79
CA LEU A 28 -0.95 -19.92 25.48
C LEU A 28 -1.16 -19.52 24.02
N LEU A 29 -0.19 -19.75 23.14
CA LEU A 29 -0.40 -19.56 21.71
C LEU A 29 -1.21 -20.76 21.18
N PRO A 30 -2.38 -20.55 20.55
CA PRO A 30 -3.08 -21.65 19.88
C PRO A 30 -2.11 -22.26 18.86
N SER A 31 -2.04 -23.60 18.82
CA SER A 31 -1.32 -24.31 17.77
C SER A 31 -1.78 -23.79 16.41
N GLY A 32 -0.86 -23.33 15.56
CA GLY A 32 -1.19 -22.77 14.23
C GLY A 32 -1.91 -23.78 13.35
N ALA A 33 -2.50 -23.31 12.25
CA ALA A 33 -3.29 -24.10 11.31
C ALA A 33 -2.59 -25.34 10.71
N PHE A 34 -1.30 -25.53 10.98
CA PHE A 34 -0.51 -26.71 10.61
C PHE A 34 -0.36 -27.75 11.71
N ALA A 35 -1.09 -27.64 12.84
CA ALA A 35 -0.98 -28.60 13.96
C ALA A 35 -1.32 -30.04 13.60
N ALA A 36 -2.00 -30.28 12.45
CA ALA A 36 -2.41 -31.61 11.97
C ALA A 36 -1.80 -32.00 10.62
N GLY A 37 -0.85 -31.24 10.04
CA GLY A 37 -0.24 -31.51 8.73
C GLY A 37 1.22 -31.08 8.63
N PRO A 38 1.93 -31.38 7.53
CA PRO A 38 3.30 -30.94 7.33
C PRO A 38 3.35 -29.41 7.28
N GLY A 39 4.18 -28.81 8.15
CA GLY A 39 4.41 -27.36 8.23
C GLY A 39 5.00 -26.75 6.94
N PRO A 40 5.34 -25.45 6.96
CA PRO A 40 6.04 -24.78 5.86
C PRO A 40 7.33 -25.52 5.46
N GLU A 41 7.68 -25.48 4.18
CA GLU A 41 8.91 -26.10 3.65
C GLU A 41 10.17 -25.40 4.15
N VAL A 42 10.06 -24.13 4.51
CA VAL A 42 11.13 -23.28 5.02
C VAL A 42 10.61 -22.42 6.17
N ALA A 43 11.50 -22.09 7.12
CA ALA A 43 11.18 -21.23 8.27
C ALA A 43 11.40 -19.75 7.97
N LYS A 44 12.06 -19.40 6.87
CA LYS A 44 12.55 -18.05 6.57
C LYS A 44 12.01 -17.50 5.25
N ALA A 45 11.83 -16.18 5.21
CA ALA A 45 11.64 -15.37 4.01
C ALA A 45 12.13 -13.95 4.27
N ARG A 46 12.55 -13.24 3.23
CA ARG A 46 12.93 -11.83 3.29
C ARG A 46 11.88 -10.99 2.57
N LEU A 47 11.15 -10.16 3.33
CA LEU A 47 10.04 -9.34 2.85
C LEU A 47 10.41 -7.86 2.90
N GLY A 48 10.25 -7.18 1.77
CA GLY A 48 10.47 -5.73 1.67
C GLY A 48 9.23 -4.92 2.06
N PHE A 49 9.45 -3.69 2.58
CA PHE A 49 8.38 -2.70 2.73
C PHE A 49 8.93 -1.28 2.52
N ILE A 50 8.05 -0.37 2.14
CA ILE A 50 8.31 1.07 2.08
C ILE A 50 7.69 1.75 3.32
N ALA A 51 8.30 2.84 3.80
CA ALA A 51 7.84 3.63 4.94
C ALA A 51 6.51 4.32 4.67
N LEU A 52 5.42 3.54 4.75
CA LEU A 52 4.03 3.92 4.50
C LEU A 52 3.13 3.18 5.50
N THR A 53 2.01 3.79 5.89
CA THR A 53 1.07 3.18 6.85
C THR A 53 0.38 1.94 6.31
N ASP A 54 0.30 1.80 4.98
CA ASP A 54 -0.25 0.60 4.33
C ASP A 54 0.67 -0.63 4.40
N ALA A 55 1.92 -0.48 4.86
CA ALA A 55 2.82 -1.58 5.21
C ALA A 55 2.52 -2.19 6.59
N SER A 56 1.62 -1.59 7.37
CA SER A 56 1.30 -2.04 8.74
C SER A 56 1.03 -3.54 8.86
N PRO A 57 0.30 -4.22 7.97
CA PRO A 57 0.06 -5.65 8.11
C PRO A 57 1.34 -6.50 8.14
N LEU A 58 2.35 -6.19 7.33
CA LEU A 58 3.63 -6.92 7.35
C LEU A 58 4.40 -6.65 8.64
N ILE A 59 4.45 -5.40 9.07
CA ILE A 59 5.13 -4.97 10.29
C ILE A 59 4.47 -5.61 11.51
N ILE A 60 3.15 -5.55 11.60
CA ILE A 60 2.37 -6.12 12.71
C ILE A 60 2.47 -7.65 12.72
N ALA A 61 2.49 -8.30 11.55
CA ALA A 61 2.70 -9.76 11.49
C ALA A 61 4.04 -10.15 12.14
N LYS A 62 5.10 -9.38 11.92
CA LYS A 62 6.40 -9.59 12.54
C LYS A 62 6.36 -9.29 14.05
N GLU A 63 5.94 -8.08 14.43
CA GLU A 63 6.00 -7.61 15.82
C GLU A 63 5.10 -8.42 16.78
N ARG A 64 4.00 -8.98 16.25
CA ARG A 64 3.12 -9.86 17.04
C ARG A 64 3.46 -11.34 16.93
N GLY A 65 4.57 -11.70 16.30
CA GLY A 65 5.02 -13.08 16.16
C GLY A 65 4.10 -13.96 15.27
N LEU A 66 3.29 -13.34 14.39
CA LEU A 66 2.33 -14.10 13.59
C LEU A 66 3.02 -14.99 12.55
N PHE A 67 4.17 -14.58 12.02
CA PHE A 67 4.96 -15.46 11.16
C PHE A 67 5.41 -16.71 11.91
N ALA A 68 5.93 -16.56 13.14
CA ALA A 68 6.33 -17.68 13.98
C ALA A 68 5.15 -18.59 14.36
N LYS A 69 3.97 -17.99 14.62
CA LYS A 69 2.71 -18.72 14.88
C LYS A 69 2.38 -19.71 13.75
N TYR A 70 2.67 -19.32 12.50
CA TYR A 70 2.42 -20.15 11.33
C TYR A 70 3.66 -20.93 10.85
N GLY A 71 4.65 -21.14 11.73
CA GLY A 71 5.81 -21.99 11.46
C GLY A 71 6.95 -21.32 10.68
N MET A 72 6.95 -19.99 10.59
CA MET A 72 7.99 -19.21 9.91
C MET A 72 8.66 -18.19 10.85
N PRO A 73 9.39 -18.64 11.91
CA PRO A 73 9.98 -17.74 12.89
C PRO A 73 11.08 -16.82 12.37
N ASP A 74 11.72 -17.16 11.25
CA ASP A 74 12.90 -16.48 10.72
C ASP A 74 12.55 -15.51 9.56
N VAL A 75 11.29 -15.01 9.53
CA VAL A 75 10.90 -13.99 8.54
C VAL A 75 11.49 -12.63 8.90
N GLU A 76 12.23 -12.06 7.95
CA GLU A 76 12.72 -10.70 8.01
C GLU A 76 11.76 -9.74 7.29
N VAL A 77 11.46 -8.58 7.91
CA VAL A 77 10.70 -7.48 7.30
C VAL A 77 11.63 -6.28 7.17
N LEU A 78 12.03 -5.94 5.94
CA LEU A 78 13.18 -5.12 5.61
C LEU A 78 12.75 -3.81 4.93
N LYS A 79 13.05 -2.68 5.56
CA LYS A 79 12.78 -1.35 5.00
C LYS A 79 13.56 -1.13 3.71
N GLN A 80 12.85 -0.69 2.68
CA GLN A 80 13.40 -0.33 1.38
C GLN A 80 13.34 1.19 1.20
N ALA A 81 14.33 1.76 0.52
CA ALA A 81 14.44 3.20 0.34
C ALA A 81 13.47 3.75 -0.73
N SER A 82 13.14 2.95 -1.74
CA SER A 82 12.30 3.35 -2.87
C SER A 82 11.67 2.13 -3.56
N TRP A 83 10.66 2.36 -4.41
CA TRP A 83 10.08 1.29 -5.23
C TRP A 83 11.06 0.75 -6.28
N GLY A 84 12.00 1.58 -6.75
CA GLY A 84 13.14 1.11 -7.56
C GLY A 84 14.02 0.12 -6.78
N GLY A 85 14.32 0.44 -5.52
CA GLY A 85 15.06 -0.46 -4.64
C GLY A 85 14.31 -1.77 -4.37
N VAL A 86 12.98 -1.72 -4.18
CA VAL A 86 12.14 -2.95 -4.09
C VAL A 86 12.28 -3.80 -5.34
N ARG A 87 12.17 -3.19 -6.54
CA ARG A 87 12.36 -3.88 -7.82
C ARG A 87 13.72 -4.57 -7.88
N ASP A 88 14.79 -3.83 -7.61
CA ASP A 88 16.15 -4.33 -7.75
C ASP A 88 16.44 -5.47 -6.76
N ASN A 89 15.96 -5.36 -5.53
CA ASN A 89 16.09 -6.40 -4.51
C ASN A 89 15.22 -7.64 -4.80
N LEU A 90 14.04 -7.47 -5.44
CA LEU A 90 13.25 -8.61 -5.94
C LEU A 90 13.95 -9.31 -7.12
N VAL A 91 14.61 -8.57 -8.00
CA VAL A 91 15.40 -9.16 -9.10
C VAL A 91 16.54 -10.00 -8.53
N LEU A 92 17.24 -9.51 -7.49
CA LEU A 92 18.31 -10.26 -6.81
C LEU A 92 17.77 -11.52 -6.11
N GLY A 93 16.59 -11.43 -5.49
CA GLY A 93 16.06 -12.47 -4.61
C GLY A 93 16.90 -12.67 -3.35
N SER A 94 16.38 -13.41 -2.36
CA SER A 94 17.12 -13.64 -1.10
C SER A 94 18.43 -14.40 -1.30
N GLY A 95 18.51 -15.27 -2.28
CA GLY A 95 19.76 -15.99 -2.65
C GLY A 95 20.87 -15.06 -3.12
N GLY A 96 20.55 -13.92 -3.71
CA GLY A 96 21.47 -12.86 -4.13
C GLY A 96 21.63 -11.71 -3.13
N GLY A 97 21.11 -11.88 -1.91
CA GLY A 97 21.12 -10.83 -0.88
C GLY A 97 19.93 -9.85 -0.93
N GLY A 98 19.01 -10.02 -1.88
CA GLY A 98 17.77 -9.26 -2.03
C GLY A 98 16.62 -9.78 -1.18
N ILE A 99 15.40 -9.72 -1.72
CA ILE A 99 14.14 -10.09 -1.03
C ILE A 99 13.34 -11.09 -1.87
N ASP A 100 12.49 -11.90 -1.19
CA ASP A 100 11.63 -12.92 -1.80
C ASP A 100 10.25 -12.37 -2.15
N GLY A 101 9.81 -11.33 -1.43
CA GLY A 101 8.51 -10.71 -1.59
C GLY A 101 8.46 -9.33 -0.95
N SER A 102 7.34 -8.63 -1.10
CA SER A 102 7.22 -7.27 -0.58
C SER A 102 5.76 -6.83 -0.41
N HIS A 103 5.55 -5.89 0.49
CA HIS A 103 4.52 -4.87 0.36
C HIS A 103 4.86 -4.07 -0.91
N ILE A 104 3.93 -3.99 -1.88
CA ILE A 104 4.23 -3.46 -3.20
C ILE A 104 3.02 -2.75 -3.82
N LEU A 105 3.28 -1.75 -4.68
CA LEU A 105 2.25 -1.13 -5.52
C LEU A 105 1.60 -2.20 -6.42
N THR A 106 0.27 -2.31 -6.39
CA THR A 106 -0.43 -3.41 -7.07
C THR A 106 -0.09 -3.60 -8.54
N PRO A 107 0.13 -2.57 -9.39
CA PRO A 107 0.52 -2.77 -10.78
C PRO A 107 1.93 -3.35 -10.95
N MET A 108 2.87 -3.08 -10.03
CA MET A 108 4.28 -3.46 -10.21
C MET A 108 4.53 -4.95 -10.48
N PRO A 109 3.89 -5.92 -9.79
CA PRO A 109 4.02 -7.35 -10.10
C PRO A 109 3.71 -7.70 -11.57
N TYR A 110 2.76 -7.00 -12.17
CA TYR A 110 2.39 -7.16 -13.58
C TYR A 110 3.44 -6.58 -14.51
N LEU A 111 3.94 -5.37 -14.19
CA LEU A 111 5.01 -4.71 -14.95
C LEU A 111 6.33 -5.50 -14.86
N PHE A 112 6.57 -6.21 -13.75
CA PHE A 112 7.70 -7.12 -13.62
C PHE A 112 7.50 -8.39 -14.44
N ALA A 113 6.30 -8.97 -14.39
CA ALA A 113 5.99 -10.20 -15.13
C ALA A 113 6.06 -10.02 -16.66
N THR A 114 5.85 -8.79 -17.15
CA THR A 114 6.01 -8.44 -18.57
C THR A 114 7.42 -7.97 -18.94
N GLY A 115 8.28 -7.70 -17.97
CA GLY A 115 9.60 -7.10 -18.20
C GLY A 115 9.61 -5.58 -18.36
N GLN A 116 8.45 -4.91 -18.38
CA GLN A 116 8.34 -3.46 -18.62
C GLN A 116 9.09 -2.62 -17.56
N ALA A 117 9.13 -3.08 -16.33
CA ALA A 117 9.82 -2.38 -15.25
C ALA A 117 11.18 -3.01 -14.87
N THR A 118 11.63 -4.05 -15.58
CA THR A 118 12.84 -4.81 -15.28
C THR A 118 13.82 -4.88 -16.47
N GLY A 119 13.82 -3.84 -17.29
CA GLY A 119 14.77 -3.73 -18.42
C GLY A 119 14.56 -4.79 -19.51
N GLY A 120 13.33 -5.17 -19.78
CA GLY A 120 12.95 -6.18 -20.78
C GLY A 120 13.09 -7.63 -20.30
N LYS A 121 13.57 -7.86 -19.06
CA LYS A 121 13.74 -9.20 -18.49
C LYS A 121 12.57 -9.52 -17.56
N PRO A 122 11.61 -10.40 -17.93
CA PRO A 122 10.49 -10.75 -17.09
C PRO A 122 10.92 -11.31 -15.74
N LEU A 123 10.33 -10.79 -14.65
CA LEU A 123 10.39 -11.34 -13.31
C LEU A 123 8.99 -11.81 -12.91
N PRO A 124 8.67 -13.09 -13.01
CA PRO A 124 7.36 -13.61 -12.61
C PRO A 124 7.08 -13.38 -11.12
N MET A 125 5.91 -12.84 -10.83
CA MET A 125 5.45 -12.52 -9.47
C MET A 125 4.10 -13.16 -9.21
N ASN A 126 3.76 -13.34 -7.93
CA ASN A 126 2.44 -13.75 -7.47
C ASN A 126 1.92 -12.77 -6.41
N ILE A 127 0.72 -12.23 -6.61
CA ILE A 127 -0.03 -11.46 -5.61
C ILE A 127 -0.80 -12.45 -4.75
N LEU A 128 -0.50 -12.48 -3.45
CA LEU A 128 -1.09 -13.41 -2.48
C LEU A 128 -2.23 -12.79 -1.70
N ALA A 129 -2.20 -11.46 -1.48
CA ALA A 129 -3.25 -10.70 -0.82
C ALA A 129 -3.22 -9.24 -1.26
N ARG A 130 -4.34 -8.54 -1.17
CA ARG A 130 -4.38 -7.08 -1.10
C ARG A 130 -4.03 -6.67 0.33
N LEU A 131 -3.28 -5.59 0.53
CA LEU A 131 -2.91 -5.16 1.88
C LEU A 131 -3.90 -4.15 2.44
N ASN A 132 -4.48 -3.29 1.59
CA ASN A 132 -5.41 -2.26 2.02
C ASN A 132 -6.31 -1.75 0.88
N LEU A 133 -7.40 -1.12 1.29
CA LEU A 133 -8.19 -0.19 0.49
C LEU A 133 -7.95 1.23 0.98
N ASN A 134 -8.06 2.24 0.08
CA ASN A 134 -7.87 3.67 0.40
C ASN A 134 -6.48 4.01 0.96
N GLY A 135 -6.33 5.16 1.64
CA GLY A 135 -5.13 5.52 2.41
C GLY A 135 -4.04 6.23 1.63
N GLN A 136 -4.40 6.87 0.52
CA GLN A 136 -3.53 7.73 -0.26
C GLN A 136 -4.12 9.14 -0.31
N SER A 137 -3.28 10.13 -0.60
CA SER A 137 -3.74 11.51 -0.84
C SER A 137 -3.01 12.15 -2.01
N ILE A 138 -3.69 13.10 -2.65
CA ILE A 138 -3.08 14.05 -3.58
C ILE A 138 -2.85 15.34 -2.80
N SER A 139 -1.59 15.65 -2.57
CA SER A 139 -1.15 16.84 -1.83
C SER A 139 -0.57 17.87 -2.79
N VAL A 140 -0.84 19.14 -2.52
CA VAL A 140 -0.44 20.26 -3.36
C VAL A 140 0.16 21.38 -2.51
N GLY A 141 1.01 22.21 -3.10
CA GLY A 141 1.58 23.39 -2.44
C GLY A 141 0.55 24.44 -2.07
N ASN A 142 0.87 25.26 -1.05
CA ASN A 142 -0.02 26.31 -0.57
C ASN A 142 -0.34 27.40 -1.61
N ASP A 143 0.51 27.57 -2.60
CA ASP A 143 0.34 28.49 -3.73
C ASP A 143 -0.85 28.13 -4.65
N LEU A 144 -1.35 26.89 -4.55
CA LEU A 144 -2.55 26.43 -5.25
C LEU A 144 -3.85 26.70 -4.48
N LYS A 145 -3.80 27.20 -3.24
CA LYS A 145 -5.00 27.57 -2.46
C LYS A 145 -5.81 28.68 -3.13
N ALA A 146 -5.12 29.67 -3.72
CA ALA A 146 -5.79 30.79 -4.38
C ALA A 146 -6.70 30.36 -5.56
N VAL A 147 -6.34 29.28 -6.24
CA VAL A 147 -7.11 28.70 -7.36
C VAL A 147 -8.01 27.55 -6.92
N LYS A 148 -8.19 27.34 -5.60
CA LYS A 148 -9.11 26.38 -4.98
C LYS A 148 -9.02 24.95 -5.55
N VAL A 149 -7.79 24.47 -5.74
CA VAL A 149 -7.56 23.10 -6.18
C VAL A 149 -8.06 22.12 -5.12
N GLY A 150 -8.88 21.17 -5.53
CA GLY A 150 -9.49 20.15 -4.67
C GLY A 150 -9.66 18.83 -5.41
N LEU A 151 -10.77 18.14 -5.13
CA LEU A 151 -11.14 16.90 -5.81
C LEU A 151 -11.17 17.08 -7.34
N ASN A 152 -11.66 18.22 -7.81
CA ASN A 152 -11.54 18.62 -9.21
C ASN A 152 -10.24 19.43 -9.41
N SER A 153 -9.34 18.93 -10.23
CA SER A 153 -8.05 19.58 -10.55
C SER A 153 -8.16 20.74 -11.55
N ALA A 154 -9.31 20.97 -12.17
CA ALA A 154 -9.50 21.97 -13.23
C ALA A 154 -9.06 23.38 -12.80
N GLY A 155 -9.21 23.75 -11.50
CA GLY A 155 -8.74 25.01 -10.96
C GLY A 155 -7.24 25.27 -11.12
N ALA A 156 -6.42 24.20 -11.19
CA ALA A 156 -4.98 24.32 -11.41
C ALA A 156 -4.61 24.57 -12.87
N ARG A 157 -5.50 24.28 -13.82
CA ARG A 157 -5.18 24.24 -15.25
C ARG A 157 -4.59 25.54 -15.77
N ALA A 158 -5.23 26.67 -15.50
CA ALA A 158 -4.76 27.98 -15.97
C ALA A 158 -3.36 28.30 -15.43
N LYS A 159 -3.10 28.02 -14.15
CA LYS A 159 -1.79 28.24 -13.51
C LYS A 159 -0.71 27.34 -14.13
N PHE A 160 -1.00 26.06 -14.34
CA PHE A 160 -0.05 25.11 -14.95
C PHE A 160 0.26 25.48 -16.42
N MET A 161 -0.73 25.96 -17.17
CA MET A 161 -0.51 26.47 -18.54
C MET A 161 0.35 27.74 -18.52
N GLN A 162 0.14 28.65 -17.58
CA GLN A 162 0.98 29.85 -17.41
C GLN A 162 2.43 29.48 -17.06
N LEU A 163 2.64 28.54 -16.11
CA LEU A 163 3.97 28.04 -15.79
C LEU A 163 4.65 27.42 -17.02
N LYS A 164 3.95 26.60 -17.76
CA LYS A 164 4.47 25.98 -18.99
C LYS A 164 4.87 27.04 -20.02
N ALA A 165 4.03 28.05 -20.24
CA ALA A 165 4.31 29.15 -21.18
C ALA A 165 5.54 29.99 -20.77
N SER A 166 5.81 30.10 -19.47
CA SER A 166 7.02 30.79 -18.93
C SER A 166 8.27 29.91 -18.88
N GLY A 167 8.21 28.67 -19.38
CA GLY A 167 9.32 27.70 -19.33
C GLY A 167 9.48 26.98 -17.98
N ASN A 168 8.63 27.24 -17.00
CA ASN A 168 8.63 26.63 -15.67
C ASN A 168 7.51 25.60 -15.55
N ILE A 169 7.62 24.47 -16.24
CA ILE A 169 6.60 23.44 -16.24
C ILE A 169 6.33 22.90 -14.82
N ALA A 170 5.06 22.83 -14.40
CA ALA A 170 4.68 22.30 -13.10
C ALA A 170 5.15 20.84 -12.93
N LYS A 171 5.77 20.54 -11.81
CA LYS A 171 6.33 19.22 -11.48
C LYS A 171 5.39 18.48 -10.54
N ILE A 172 4.86 17.37 -11.02
CA ILE A 172 3.88 16.57 -10.30
C ILE A 172 4.53 15.22 -9.96
N ALA A 173 4.74 14.96 -8.67
CA ALA A 173 5.50 13.80 -8.23
C ALA A 173 4.61 12.58 -7.98
N MET A 174 5.13 11.43 -8.35
CA MET A 174 4.63 10.10 -8.02
C MET A 174 5.82 9.22 -7.62
N THR A 175 5.57 7.98 -7.22
CA THR A 175 6.62 7.15 -6.61
C THR A 175 7.21 6.09 -7.53
N PHE A 176 6.48 5.73 -8.58
CA PHE A 176 6.90 4.74 -9.58
C PHE A 176 6.00 4.85 -10.82
N ARG A 177 6.58 4.90 -12.02
CA ARG A 177 5.83 4.97 -13.29
C ARG A 177 4.97 3.71 -13.48
N GLY A 178 3.67 3.88 -13.75
CA GLY A 178 2.70 2.81 -13.84
C GLY A 178 2.31 2.20 -12.49
N GLY A 179 2.81 2.72 -11.36
CA GLY A 179 2.34 2.34 -10.02
C GLY A 179 1.06 3.07 -9.62
N THR A 180 0.42 2.64 -8.52
CA THR A 180 -0.87 3.20 -8.08
C THR A 180 -0.83 4.72 -7.94
N HIS A 181 0.21 5.30 -7.35
CA HIS A 181 0.32 6.75 -7.18
C HIS A 181 0.43 7.51 -8.52
N ASP A 182 1.09 6.94 -9.53
CA ASP A 182 1.15 7.50 -10.88
C ASP A 182 -0.25 7.47 -11.54
N LEU A 183 -0.95 6.34 -11.40
CA LEU A 183 -2.28 6.19 -11.98
C LEU A 183 -3.31 7.13 -11.31
N TRP A 184 -3.26 7.31 -9.97
CA TRP A 184 -4.15 8.23 -9.26
C TRP A 184 -3.90 9.69 -9.67
N ILE A 185 -2.64 10.13 -9.71
CA ILE A 185 -2.33 11.52 -10.05
C ILE A 185 -2.69 11.82 -11.51
N ARG A 186 -2.44 10.88 -12.44
CA ARG A 186 -2.82 11.00 -13.84
C ARG A 186 -4.32 11.03 -14.04
N TYR A 187 -5.05 10.17 -13.32
CA TYR A 187 -6.51 10.17 -13.35
C TYR A 187 -7.08 11.51 -12.89
N TRP A 188 -6.61 12.02 -11.74
CA TRP A 188 -7.04 13.29 -11.18
C TRP A 188 -6.75 14.49 -12.11
N LEU A 189 -5.54 14.56 -12.68
CA LEU A 189 -5.19 15.59 -13.65
C LEU A 189 -6.07 15.54 -14.89
N ALA A 190 -6.23 14.35 -15.49
CA ALA A 190 -7.01 14.16 -16.71
C ALA A 190 -8.50 14.46 -16.51
N ALA A 191 -9.08 14.15 -15.35
CA ALA A 191 -10.45 14.47 -15.02
C ALA A 191 -10.70 15.99 -14.96
N GLY A 192 -9.68 16.79 -14.59
CA GLY A 192 -9.72 18.26 -14.65
C GLY A 192 -9.30 18.86 -16.00
N GLY A 193 -9.13 18.05 -17.03
CA GLY A 193 -8.74 18.51 -18.36
C GLY A 193 -7.25 18.89 -18.50
N ILE A 194 -6.39 18.40 -17.60
CA ILE A 194 -4.93 18.59 -17.64
C ILE A 194 -4.30 17.31 -18.16
N ASN A 195 -3.57 17.41 -19.29
CA ASN A 195 -2.88 16.26 -19.86
C ASN A 195 -1.55 16.00 -19.10
N PRO A 196 -1.42 14.88 -18.35
CA PRO A 196 -0.22 14.59 -17.56
C PRO A 196 1.03 14.28 -18.41
N GLU A 197 0.88 14.08 -19.73
CA GLU A 197 2.00 13.83 -20.63
C GLU A 197 2.54 15.11 -21.28
N THR A 198 1.72 16.16 -21.39
CA THR A 198 2.09 17.37 -22.14
C THR A 198 2.01 18.65 -21.31
N ASP A 199 1.13 18.74 -20.33
CA ASP A 199 0.82 19.98 -19.62
C ASP A 199 1.62 20.16 -18.34
N VAL A 200 2.16 19.06 -17.79
CA VAL A 200 2.97 19.02 -16.58
C VAL A 200 4.14 18.06 -16.76
N ALA A 201 5.14 18.13 -15.89
CA ALA A 201 6.21 17.15 -15.80
C ALA A 201 5.92 16.16 -14.66
N THR A 202 5.63 14.90 -15.00
CA THR A 202 5.52 13.85 -13.99
C THR A 202 6.91 13.36 -13.59
N ILE A 203 7.24 13.39 -12.29
CA ILE A 203 8.56 13.04 -11.76
C ILE A 203 8.45 11.94 -10.70
N VAL A 204 9.51 11.14 -10.55
CA VAL A 204 9.58 10.06 -9.56
C VAL A 204 10.35 10.53 -8.33
N ILE A 205 9.69 10.51 -7.16
CA ILE A 205 10.30 10.84 -5.87
C ILE A 205 9.97 9.71 -4.87
N PRO A 206 10.95 9.23 -4.08
CA PRO A 206 10.68 8.27 -3.01
C PRO A 206 9.70 8.82 -1.97
N PRO A 207 8.79 8.00 -1.39
CA PRO A 207 7.78 8.47 -0.44
C PRO A 207 8.31 9.35 0.69
N ALA A 208 9.36 8.92 1.37
CA ALA A 208 9.94 9.66 2.50
C ALA A 208 10.57 11.02 2.13
N GLN A 209 10.71 11.32 0.85
CA GLN A 209 11.28 12.59 0.36
C GLN A 209 10.21 13.56 -0.14
N MET A 210 8.95 13.14 -0.26
CA MET A 210 7.86 13.94 -0.84
C MET A 210 7.67 15.27 -0.12
N VAL A 211 7.57 15.26 1.21
CA VAL A 211 7.31 16.47 2.02
C VAL A 211 8.47 17.45 1.93
N ALA A 212 9.70 16.95 2.00
CA ALA A 212 10.90 17.79 1.88
C ALA A 212 11.03 18.45 0.50
N ASN A 213 10.71 17.72 -0.57
CA ASN A 213 10.76 18.25 -1.94
C ASN A 213 9.63 19.28 -2.17
N LEU A 214 8.42 19.09 -1.63
CA LEU A 214 7.36 20.10 -1.70
C LEU A 214 7.77 21.38 -0.95
N LYS A 215 8.37 21.23 0.25
CA LYS A 215 8.89 22.35 1.04
C LYS A 215 9.98 23.13 0.31
N ALA A 216 10.85 22.42 -0.41
CA ALA A 216 11.94 23.03 -1.19
C ALA A 216 11.46 23.65 -2.52
N GLY A 217 10.19 23.49 -2.90
CA GLY A 217 9.65 23.98 -4.18
C GLY A 217 10.19 23.24 -5.40
N THR A 218 10.73 22.02 -5.23
CA THR A 218 11.20 21.19 -6.33
C THR A 218 10.09 20.36 -6.97
N GLN A 219 8.90 20.40 -6.40
CA GLN A 219 7.65 19.86 -6.93
C GLN A 219 6.47 20.72 -6.50
N ASP A 220 5.38 20.73 -7.27
CA ASP A 220 4.17 21.52 -7.02
C ASP A 220 3.05 20.70 -6.39
N ALA A 221 2.99 19.41 -6.69
CA ALA A 221 2.03 18.45 -6.17
C ALA A 221 2.60 17.04 -6.16
N PHE A 222 1.96 16.14 -5.40
CA PHE A 222 2.31 14.72 -5.40
C PHE A 222 1.13 13.82 -5.02
N CYS A 223 1.20 12.56 -5.43
CA CYS A 223 0.37 11.48 -4.90
C CYS A 223 1.25 10.45 -4.19
N VAL A 224 0.87 10.11 -2.95
CA VAL A 224 1.59 9.11 -2.14
C VAL A 224 0.69 8.55 -1.05
N GLY A 225 1.07 7.38 -0.51
CA GLY A 225 0.44 6.79 0.66
C GLY A 225 0.67 7.59 1.94
N GLU A 226 -0.26 7.46 2.90
CA GLU A 226 -0.08 8.05 4.22
C GLU A 226 1.16 7.43 4.92
N PRO A 227 1.86 8.19 5.78
CA PRO A 227 1.41 9.42 6.45
C PRO A 227 1.85 10.73 5.77
N TRP A 228 2.41 10.71 4.60
CA TRP A 228 3.07 11.88 4.01
C TRP A 228 2.11 13.02 3.66
N GLY A 229 0.85 12.70 3.32
CA GLY A 229 -0.21 13.69 3.19
C GLY A 229 -0.55 14.37 4.51
N GLY A 230 -0.71 13.59 5.58
CA GLY A 230 -0.91 14.11 6.94
C GLY A 230 0.24 15.00 7.39
N GLN A 231 1.49 14.55 7.17
CA GLN A 231 2.68 15.31 7.52
C GLN A 231 2.79 16.65 6.76
N THR A 232 2.42 16.66 5.48
CA THR A 232 2.38 17.92 4.67
C THR A 232 1.46 18.95 5.31
N VAL A 233 0.28 18.53 5.77
CA VAL A 233 -0.70 19.39 6.43
C VAL A 233 -0.19 19.86 7.80
N ASN A 234 0.30 18.94 8.63
CA ASN A 234 0.79 19.22 9.97
C ASN A 234 2.01 20.16 9.98
N GLN A 235 2.84 20.10 8.94
CA GLN A 235 3.98 21.03 8.78
C GLN A 235 3.61 22.33 8.04
N HIS A 236 2.33 22.54 7.69
CA HIS A 236 1.84 23.72 6.97
C HIS A 236 2.54 24.01 5.64
N ILE A 237 3.10 22.99 5.00
CA ILE A 237 3.83 23.10 3.72
C ILE A 237 2.87 23.15 2.53
N GLY A 238 1.76 22.43 2.64
CA GLY A 238 0.74 22.30 1.62
C GLY A 238 -0.55 21.78 2.22
N TYR A 239 -1.42 21.29 1.38
CA TYR A 239 -2.71 20.73 1.78
C TYR A 239 -3.08 19.52 0.92
N SER A 240 -3.98 18.67 1.41
CA SER A 240 -4.55 17.57 0.62
C SER A 240 -5.65 18.12 -0.27
N ALA A 241 -5.43 18.17 -1.56
CA ALA A 241 -6.47 18.53 -2.54
C ALA A 241 -7.64 17.54 -2.44
N CYS A 242 -7.33 16.26 -2.37
CA CYS A 242 -8.28 15.19 -2.10
C CYS A 242 -7.59 13.96 -1.52
N LEU A 243 -8.37 13.07 -0.91
CA LEU A 243 -7.99 11.69 -0.67
C LEU A 243 -8.33 10.87 -1.93
N THR A 244 -7.53 9.87 -2.25
CA THR A 244 -7.80 9.04 -3.44
C THR A 244 -9.09 8.23 -3.34
N SER A 245 -9.56 7.97 -2.11
CA SER A 245 -10.88 7.40 -1.85
C SER A 245 -12.05 8.31 -2.23
N GLU A 246 -11.82 9.61 -2.42
CA GLU A 246 -12.82 10.52 -3.00
C GLU A 246 -12.89 10.37 -4.52
N LEU A 247 -11.79 9.93 -5.18
CA LEU A 247 -11.80 9.60 -6.62
C LEU A 247 -12.56 8.30 -6.87
N TRP A 248 -12.32 7.30 -6.03
CA TRP A 248 -12.96 5.98 -6.07
C TRP A 248 -13.01 5.38 -4.66
N MET A 249 -14.19 5.36 -4.05
CA MET A 249 -14.37 4.82 -2.70
C MET A 249 -14.03 3.33 -2.64
N ASN A 250 -13.27 2.95 -1.61
CA ASN A 250 -12.78 1.60 -1.42
C ASN A 250 -11.94 1.08 -2.59
N HIS A 251 -11.17 1.97 -3.22
CA HIS A 251 -10.23 1.55 -4.25
C HIS A 251 -9.13 0.64 -3.68
N PRO A 252 -8.66 -0.35 -4.47
CA PRO A 252 -7.53 -1.19 -4.07
C PRO A 252 -6.24 -0.38 -4.06
N GLU A 253 -5.30 -0.78 -3.19
CA GLU A 253 -4.01 -0.10 -3.12
C GLU A 253 -2.83 -1.07 -3.15
N LYS A 254 -2.19 -1.38 -2.01
CA LYS A 254 -1.01 -2.21 -1.99
C LYS A 254 -1.35 -3.70 -2.01
N SER A 255 -0.40 -4.47 -2.49
CA SER A 255 -0.44 -5.92 -2.45
C SER A 255 0.69 -6.49 -1.61
N PHE A 256 0.45 -7.66 -1.03
CA PHE A 256 1.49 -8.58 -0.62
C PHE A 256 1.80 -9.49 -1.80
N ALA A 257 2.98 -9.35 -2.36
CA ALA A 257 3.40 -10.14 -3.51
C ALA A 257 4.77 -10.78 -3.28
N MET A 258 4.92 -11.97 -3.85
CA MET A 258 6.12 -12.79 -3.77
C MET A 258 6.64 -13.13 -5.16
N ARG A 259 7.91 -13.45 -5.28
CA ARG A 259 8.48 -14.05 -6.48
C ARG A 259 7.76 -15.39 -6.79
N ALA A 260 7.37 -15.58 -8.03
CA ALA A 260 6.61 -16.77 -8.41
C ALA A 260 7.42 -18.07 -8.28
N ASP A 261 8.72 -18.03 -8.53
CA ASP A 261 9.63 -19.17 -8.33
C ASP A 261 9.70 -19.58 -6.85
N TRP A 262 9.72 -18.61 -5.93
CA TRP A 262 9.69 -18.88 -4.49
C TRP A 262 8.37 -19.53 -4.07
N VAL A 263 7.23 -18.99 -4.55
CA VAL A 263 5.89 -19.54 -4.26
C VAL A 263 5.74 -20.95 -4.80
N ALA A 264 6.23 -21.21 -6.01
CA ALA A 264 6.19 -22.54 -6.62
C ALA A 264 7.05 -23.56 -5.85
N LYS A 265 8.21 -23.12 -5.35
CA LYS A 265 9.13 -23.96 -4.57
C LYS A 265 8.63 -24.23 -3.15
N TYR A 266 7.93 -23.27 -2.53
CA TYR A 266 7.54 -23.30 -1.13
C TYR A 266 6.03 -22.97 -0.94
N PRO A 267 5.11 -23.76 -1.50
CA PRO A 267 3.68 -23.41 -1.51
C PRO A 267 3.05 -23.38 -0.11
N ARG A 268 3.48 -24.23 0.83
CA ARG A 268 2.97 -24.19 2.21
C ARG A 268 3.51 -22.98 2.98
N ALA A 269 4.77 -22.60 2.75
CA ALA A 269 5.33 -21.37 3.31
C ALA A 269 4.62 -20.13 2.74
N ALA A 270 4.28 -20.10 1.45
CA ALA A 270 3.50 -19.01 0.85
C ALA A 270 2.10 -18.90 1.49
N GLN A 271 1.44 -20.02 1.75
CA GLN A 271 0.18 -20.04 2.48
C GLN A 271 0.35 -19.56 3.93
N ALA A 272 1.40 -20.00 4.63
CA ALA A 272 1.70 -19.58 6.01
C ALA A 272 1.94 -18.06 6.12
N LEU A 273 2.73 -17.49 5.19
CA LEU A 273 2.93 -16.04 5.10
C LEU A 273 1.60 -15.31 4.85
N THR A 274 0.79 -15.82 3.93
CA THR A 274 -0.52 -15.23 3.61
C THR A 274 -1.44 -15.23 4.83
N MET A 275 -1.50 -16.34 5.57
CA MET A 275 -2.29 -16.44 6.82
C MET A 275 -1.81 -15.46 7.88
N ALA A 276 -0.49 -15.30 8.07
CA ALA A 276 0.08 -14.36 9.02
C ALA A 276 -0.28 -12.90 8.66
N VAL A 277 -0.22 -12.55 7.38
CA VAL A 277 -0.59 -11.23 6.87
C VAL A 277 -2.09 -10.97 7.03
N MET A 278 -2.94 -11.95 6.71
CA MET A 278 -4.40 -11.84 6.87
C MET A 278 -4.79 -11.65 8.34
N GLU A 279 -4.18 -12.40 9.27
CA GLU A 279 -4.44 -12.21 10.72
C GLU A 279 -3.98 -10.84 11.19
N ALA A 280 -2.83 -10.36 10.71
CA ALA A 280 -2.37 -8.99 10.99
C ALA A 280 -3.34 -7.94 10.45
N GLN A 281 -3.89 -8.12 9.25
CA GLN A 281 -4.89 -7.23 8.65
C GLN A 281 -6.17 -7.17 9.49
N MET A 282 -6.69 -8.33 9.94
CA MET A 282 -7.84 -8.39 10.86
C MET A 282 -7.57 -7.65 12.17
N TRP A 283 -6.35 -7.71 12.67
CA TRP A 283 -5.97 -6.99 13.88
C TRP A 283 -5.83 -5.48 13.63
N CYS A 284 -5.16 -5.06 12.54
CA CYS A 284 -4.95 -3.66 12.16
C CYS A 284 -6.28 -2.93 11.85
N ASP A 285 -7.27 -3.65 11.33
CA ASP A 285 -8.55 -3.06 10.94
C ASP A 285 -9.44 -2.67 12.13
N LYS A 286 -9.24 -3.30 13.30
CA LYS A 286 -9.99 -2.98 14.52
C LYS A 286 -9.59 -1.60 15.03
N MET A 287 -10.55 -0.66 15.11
CA MET A 287 -10.32 0.73 15.52
C MET A 287 -9.62 0.84 16.88
N GLN A 288 -9.96 -0.03 17.83
CA GLN A 288 -9.33 -0.08 19.15
C GLN A 288 -7.83 -0.44 19.12
N ASN A 289 -7.36 -1.13 18.07
CA ASN A 289 -5.96 -1.52 17.92
C ASN A 289 -5.14 -0.46 17.18
N ARG A 290 -5.78 0.50 16.50
CA ARG A 290 -5.08 1.50 15.68
C ARG A 290 -4.06 2.35 16.45
N PRO A 291 -4.32 2.81 17.69
CA PRO A 291 -3.28 3.51 18.47
C PRO A 291 -2.04 2.64 18.70
N ALA A 292 -2.22 1.37 19.08
CA ALA A 292 -1.11 0.44 19.30
C ALA A 292 -0.38 0.13 17.96
N MET A 293 -1.10 -0.08 16.88
CA MET A 293 -0.53 -0.21 15.53
C MET A 293 0.34 1.01 15.18
N CYS A 294 -0.21 2.22 15.33
CA CYS A 294 0.49 3.46 15.02
C CYS A 294 1.75 3.65 15.86
N SER A 295 1.70 3.29 17.15
CA SER A 295 2.87 3.33 18.05
C SER A 295 4.00 2.42 17.55
N ILE A 296 3.67 1.21 17.07
CA ILE A 296 4.66 0.28 16.51
C ILE A 296 5.23 0.84 15.20
N VAL A 297 4.37 1.19 14.24
CA VAL A 297 4.82 1.55 12.88
C VAL A 297 5.49 2.92 12.81
N SER A 298 5.22 3.84 13.76
CA SER A 298 5.90 5.14 13.84
C SER A 298 7.38 5.02 14.22
N GLY A 299 7.80 3.87 14.77
CA GLY A 299 9.17 3.62 15.21
C GLY A 299 10.22 3.89 14.12
N ARG A 300 11.45 4.24 14.56
CA ARG A 300 12.58 4.59 13.68
C ARG A 300 12.90 3.49 12.66
N GLN A 301 12.77 2.23 13.06
CA GLN A 301 13.02 1.06 12.21
C GLN A 301 11.98 0.90 11.10
N TYR A 302 10.80 1.53 11.24
CA TYR A 302 9.69 1.42 10.29
C TYR A 302 9.46 2.74 9.55
N ILE A 303 8.40 3.49 9.85
CA ILE A 303 8.06 4.70 9.10
C ILE A 303 8.95 5.88 9.52
N ASN A 304 9.23 6.00 10.83
CA ASN A 304 10.04 7.08 11.42
C ASN A 304 9.38 8.46 11.28
N VAL A 305 8.13 8.57 11.71
CA VAL A 305 7.38 9.84 11.78
C VAL A 305 6.63 9.95 13.10
N PRO A 306 6.28 11.16 13.56
CA PRO A 306 5.46 11.34 14.75
C PRO A 306 4.09 10.63 14.62
N MET A 307 3.59 10.06 15.71
CA MET A 307 2.26 9.45 15.74
C MET A 307 1.14 10.42 15.33
N GLY A 308 1.31 11.72 15.61
CA GLY A 308 0.37 12.77 15.21
C GLY A 308 0.17 12.89 13.70
N ASP A 309 1.15 12.45 12.89
CA ASP A 309 1.02 12.41 11.43
C ASP A 309 0.26 11.17 10.94
N ILE A 310 0.11 10.13 11.79
CA ILE A 310 -0.48 8.84 11.39
C ILE A 310 -1.90 8.67 11.95
N VAL A 311 -2.05 8.83 13.27
CA VAL A 311 -3.25 8.42 14.02
C VAL A 311 -4.53 9.09 13.53
N PRO A 312 -4.59 10.44 13.35
CA PRO A 312 -5.85 11.11 13.04
C PRO A 312 -6.52 10.55 11.79
N ARG A 313 -5.80 10.48 10.69
CA ARG A 313 -6.34 10.01 9.39
C ARG A 313 -6.74 8.54 9.42
N LEU A 314 -6.05 7.72 10.19
CA LEU A 314 -6.43 6.31 10.37
C LEU A 314 -7.66 6.13 11.25
N GLN A 315 -7.99 7.11 12.09
CA GLN A 315 -9.17 7.10 12.96
C GLN A 315 -10.34 7.93 12.41
N GLY A 316 -10.24 8.44 11.19
CA GLY A 316 -11.32 9.17 10.53
C GLY A 316 -11.35 10.66 10.82
N THR A 317 -10.30 11.22 11.45
CA THR A 317 -10.13 12.68 11.54
C THR A 317 -9.28 13.16 10.38
N ILE A 318 -9.92 13.76 9.39
CA ILE A 318 -9.25 14.25 8.18
C ILE A 318 -9.20 15.78 8.24
N ASP A 319 -8.01 16.31 8.45
CA ASP A 319 -7.69 17.70 8.19
C ASP A 319 -7.04 17.78 6.80
N TYR A 320 -7.68 18.57 5.90
CA TYR A 320 -7.17 18.75 4.55
C TYR A 320 -6.09 19.84 4.48
N GLY A 321 -6.01 20.75 5.48
CA GLY A 321 -5.03 21.84 5.52
C GLY A 321 -5.45 23.09 4.74
N ASP A 322 -6.64 23.11 4.17
CA ASP A 322 -7.24 24.23 3.42
C ASP A 322 -8.49 24.83 4.10
N GLY A 323 -8.74 24.43 5.33
CA GLY A 323 -9.93 24.80 6.12
C GLY A 323 -10.99 23.71 6.17
N ARG A 324 -10.96 22.71 5.27
CA ARG A 324 -11.83 21.53 5.35
C ARG A 324 -11.34 20.61 6.45
N ARG A 325 -12.25 20.20 7.34
CA ARG A 325 -11.96 19.20 8.39
C ARG A 325 -13.17 18.31 8.60
N VAL A 326 -12.94 16.99 8.60
CA VAL A 326 -14.01 15.99 8.73
C VAL A 326 -13.68 15.07 9.91
N GLN A 327 -14.69 14.81 10.76
CA GLN A 327 -14.65 13.82 11.83
C GLN A 327 -15.50 12.63 11.42
N GLY A 328 -15.09 11.42 11.79
CA GLY A 328 -15.81 10.19 11.45
C GLY A 328 -15.85 9.92 9.93
N SER A 329 -14.82 10.34 9.21
CA SER A 329 -14.75 10.19 7.77
C SER A 329 -14.77 8.71 7.36
N PRO A 330 -15.56 8.32 6.33
CA PRO A 330 -15.52 6.98 5.75
C PRO A 330 -14.27 6.74 4.88
N HIS A 331 -13.53 7.80 4.56
CA HIS A 331 -12.34 7.75 3.69
C HIS A 331 -11.08 7.23 4.40
N ILE A 332 -11.25 6.39 5.41
CA ILE A 332 -10.14 5.77 6.14
C ILE A 332 -9.52 4.61 5.37
N MET A 333 -8.28 4.32 5.69
CA MET A 333 -7.63 3.09 5.26
C MET A 333 -8.30 1.88 5.91
N LYS A 334 -8.60 0.86 5.11
CA LYS A 334 -9.18 -0.41 5.55
C LYS A 334 -8.21 -1.53 5.24
N PHE A 335 -8.02 -2.42 6.20
CA PHE A 335 -7.11 -3.55 6.06
C PHE A 335 -7.86 -4.88 5.87
N TRP A 336 -9.11 -4.96 6.38
CA TRP A 336 -9.92 -6.19 6.34
C TRP A 336 -11.37 -5.94 5.93
N ALA A 337 -12.04 -4.93 6.51
CA ALA A 337 -13.42 -4.58 6.19
C ALA A 337 -13.62 -4.39 4.68
N ASP A 338 -14.81 -4.65 4.17
CA ASP A 338 -15.18 -4.58 2.76
C ASP A 338 -14.34 -5.50 1.86
N ASN A 339 -13.88 -6.62 2.41
CA ASN A 339 -12.99 -7.58 1.76
C ASN A 339 -11.66 -6.96 1.32
N ALA A 340 -11.12 -6.00 2.08
CA ALA A 340 -9.91 -5.25 1.72
C ALA A 340 -8.69 -6.15 1.46
N SER A 341 -8.63 -7.31 2.11
CA SER A 341 -7.55 -8.29 1.94
C SER A 341 -7.67 -9.13 0.65
N PHE A 342 -8.89 -9.29 0.11
CA PHE A 342 -9.09 -10.15 -1.04
C PHE A 342 -8.59 -9.52 -2.34
N PRO A 343 -7.72 -10.20 -3.10
CA PRO A 343 -7.16 -9.65 -4.34
C PRO A 343 -8.14 -9.83 -5.51
N TYR A 344 -9.19 -8.97 -5.59
CA TYR A 344 -10.14 -9.01 -6.70
C TYR A 344 -9.42 -8.82 -8.05
N LYS A 345 -9.61 -9.76 -8.97
CA LYS A 345 -9.05 -9.68 -10.33
C LYS A 345 -9.62 -8.52 -11.15
N SER A 346 -10.86 -8.11 -10.87
CA SER A 346 -11.47 -6.93 -11.50
C SER A 346 -10.72 -5.64 -11.18
N HIS A 347 -10.18 -5.52 -9.97
CA HIS A 347 -9.35 -4.39 -9.56
C HIS A 347 -8.02 -4.34 -10.35
N ASP A 348 -7.37 -5.49 -10.49
CA ASP A 348 -6.13 -5.60 -11.24
C ASP A 348 -6.35 -5.30 -12.72
N LEU A 349 -7.48 -5.73 -13.26
CA LEU A 349 -7.88 -5.43 -14.64
C LEU A 349 -8.05 -3.92 -14.88
N TRP A 350 -8.57 -3.16 -13.89
CA TRP A 350 -8.63 -1.71 -13.98
C TRP A 350 -7.23 -1.10 -14.04
N PHE A 351 -6.32 -1.49 -13.14
CA PHE A 351 -4.94 -0.98 -13.16
C PHE A 351 -4.25 -1.24 -14.49
N LEU A 352 -4.34 -2.45 -15.02
CA LEU A 352 -3.74 -2.77 -16.32
C LEU A 352 -4.41 -2.01 -17.48
N THR A 353 -5.69 -1.67 -17.34
CA THR A 353 -6.39 -0.83 -18.33
C THR A 353 -5.89 0.61 -18.27
N GLU A 354 -5.63 1.16 -17.08
CA GLU A 354 -4.98 2.46 -16.93
C GLU A 354 -3.51 2.44 -17.41
N ASP A 355 -2.75 1.36 -17.15
CA ASP A 355 -1.38 1.22 -17.68
C ASP A 355 -1.36 1.22 -19.23
N VAL A 356 -2.36 0.61 -19.87
CA VAL A 356 -2.56 0.71 -21.32
C VAL A 356 -2.97 2.13 -21.72
N ARG A 357 -3.89 2.77 -20.98
CA ARG A 357 -4.31 4.17 -21.23
C ARG A 357 -3.12 5.12 -21.31
N TRP A 358 -2.13 4.92 -20.46
CA TRP A 358 -0.95 5.79 -20.34
C TRP A 358 0.28 5.29 -21.08
N GLY A 359 0.15 4.25 -21.91
CA GLY A 359 1.24 3.69 -22.70
C GLY A 359 2.37 3.08 -21.84
N VAL A 360 2.06 2.64 -20.61
CA VAL A 360 2.98 1.86 -19.78
C VAL A 360 2.99 0.40 -20.24
N LEU A 361 1.82 -0.11 -20.61
CA LEU A 361 1.64 -1.41 -21.26
C LEU A 361 1.19 -1.20 -22.71
N PRO A 362 1.64 -2.05 -23.64
CA PRO A 362 1.15 -2.04 -25.03
C PRO A 362 -0.37 -2.24 -25.09
N ALA A 363 -1.02 -1.59 -26.07
CA ALA A 363 -2.47 -1.75 -26.31
C ALA A 363 -2.86 -3.21 -26.60
N SER A 364 -1.96 -4.00 -27.19
CA SER A 364 -2.13 -5.42 -27.51
C SER A 364 -2.06 -6.35 -26.29
N THR A 365 -1.75 -5.82 -25.07
CA THR A 365 -1.62 -6.63 -23.87
C THR A 365 -2.92 -7.38 -23.55
N ASN A 366 -2.84 -8.72 -23.49
CA ASN A 366 -3.93 -9.53 -22.95
C ASN A 366 -3.97 -9.42 -21.43
N LYS A 367 -4.67 -8.37 -20.96
CA LYS A 367 -4.74 -7.99 -19.54
C LYS A 367 -5.29 -9.11 -18.66
N MET A 368 -6.35 -9.80 -19.08
CA MET A 368 -6.95 -10.87 -18.26
C MET A 368 -6.04 -12.10 -18.15
N ALA A 369 -5.37 -12.49 -19.21
CA ALA A 369 -4.38 -13.56 -19.16
C ALA A 369 -3.23 -13.22 -18.19
N LEU A 370 -2.78 -11.96 -18.21
CA LEU A 370 -1.74 -11.48 -17.30
C LEU A 370 -2.25 -11.45 -15.84
N VAL A 371 -3.48 -10.98 -15.60
CA VAL A 371 -4.11 -11.03 -14.27
C VAL A 371 -4.18 -12.47 -13.75
N ASN A 372 -4.65 -13.41 -14.56
CA ASN A 372 -4.75 -14.83 -14.15
C ASN A 372 -3.40 -15.47 -13.85
N LYS A 373 -2.32 -15.00 -14.48
CA LYS A 373 -0.95 -15.50 -14.24
C LYS A 373 -0.36 -15.00 -12.92
N VAL A 374 -0.67 -13.79 -12.51
CA VAL A 374 -0.01 -13.10 -11.38
C VAL A 374 -0.87 -13.15 -10.12
N ASN A 375 -2.18 -12.99 -10.23
CA ASN A 375 -3.09 -12.95 -9.09
C ASN A 375 -3.41 -14.37 -8.59
N ARG A 376 -3.13 -14.61 -7.31
CA ARG A 376 -3.29 -15.92 -6.64
C ARG A 376 -4.41 -15.89 -5.61
N ALA A 377 -5.61 -15.46 -6.04
CA ALA A 377 -6.82 -15.54 -5.21
C ALA A 377 -7.11 -16.97 -4.70
N ASP A 378 -6.60 -17.99 -5.38
CA ASP A 378 -6.65 -19.39 -4.93
C ASP A 378 -5.86 -19.61 -3.63
N VAL A 379 -4.64 -19.07 -3.52
CA VAL A 379 -3.82 -19.14 -2.29
C VAL A 379 -4.49 -18.37 -1.15
N TRP A 380 -5.06 -17.20 -1.45
CA TRP A 380 -5.81 -16.42 -0.46
C TRP A 380 -7.02 -17.22 0.06
N ARG A 381 -7.83 -17.84 -0.82
CA ARG A 381 -8.99 -18.66 -0.42
C ARG A 381 -8.59 -19.89 0.40
N ALA A 382 -7.50 -20.56 0.02
CA ALA A 382 -6.95 -21.67 0.81
C ALA A 382 -6.55 -21.21 2.23
N SER A 383 -5.92 -20.02 2.33
CA SER A 383 -5.54 -19.40 3.60
C SER A 383 -6.77 -19.00 4.43
N ALA A 384 -7.79 -18.40 3.80
CA ALA A 384 -9.05 -18.04 4.45
C ALA A 384 -9.77 -19.27 5.03
N LYS A 385 -9.83 -20.36 4.26
CA LYS A 385 -10.39 -21.65 4.72
C LYS A 385 -9.62 -22.17 5.94
N ALA A 386 -8.30 -22.13 5.92
CA ALA A 386 -7.46 -22.59 7.03
C ALA A 386 -7.63 -21.70 8.29
N LEU A 387 -7.89 -20.40 8.11
CA LEU A 387 -8.19 -19.46 9.21
C LEU A 387 -9.65 -19.51 9.69
N GLY A 388 -10.53 -20.23 9.00
CA GLY A 388 -11.96 -20.27 9.30
C GLY A 388 -12.68 -18.95 9.04
N VAL A 389 -12.17 -18.12 8.09
CA VAL A 389 -12.78 -16.84 7.73
C VAL A 389 -13.49 -16.91 6.37
N PRO A 390 -14.58 -16.14 6.16
CA PRO A 390 -15.30 -16.16 4.89
C PRO A 390 -14.45 -15.63 3.74
N ALA A 391 -14.70 -16.17 2.54
CA ALA A 391 -14.05 -15.73 1.31
C ALA A 391 -15.10 -15.25 0.30
N PRO A 392 -14.82 -14.18 -0.49
CA PRO A 392 -15.67 -13.81 -1.61
C PRO A 392 -15.82 -14.95 -2.62
N ALA A 393 -17.07 -15.19 -3.08
CA ALA A 393 -17.35 -16.22 -4.07
C ALA A 393 -16.84 -15.85 -5.47
N SER A 394 -16.85 -14.55 -5.79
CA SER A 394 -16.42 -14.02 -7.09
C SER A 394 -15.00 -13.45 -7.04
N ASP A 395 -14.26 -13.53 -8.14
CA ASP A 395 -13.01 -12.82 -8.38
C ASP A 395 -13.23 -11.37 -8.86
N SER A 396 -14.48 -10.99 -9.09
CA SER A 396 -14.88 -9.63 -9.49
C SER A 396 -15.71 -8.98 -8.41
N ARG A 397 -15.41 -7.72 -8.09
CA ARG A 397 -16.27 -6.87 -7.24
C ARG A 397 -17.43 -6.25 -8.03
N GLY A 398 -17.42 -6.39 -9.36
CA GLY A 398 -18.45 -5.86 -10.25
C GLY A 398 -18.10 -4.50 -10.84
N VAL A 399 -19.12 -3.74 -11.20
CA VAL A 399 -18.99 -2.44 -11.83
C VAL A 399 -18.57 -1.37 -10.82
N GLU A 400 -17.54 -0.59 -11.17
CA GLU A 400 -16.99 0.48 -10.34
C GLU A 400 -17.36 1.86 -10.91
N ARG A 401 -17.57 2.83 -10.00
CA ARG A 401 -17.93 4.20 -10.35
C ARG A 401 -16.95 5.17 -9.74
N PHE A 402 -16.55 6.18 -10.53
CA PHE A 402 -15.59 7.21 -10.16
C PHE A 402 -16.30 8.54 -9.92
N PHE A 403 -15.63 9.46 -9.22
CA PHE A 403 -16.17 10.76 -8.84
C PHE A 403 -16.62 11.64 -10.02
N ASP A 404 -16.01 11.46 -11.19
CA ASP A 404 -16.27 12.20 -12.42
C ASP A 404 -17.36 11.55 -13.30
N GLY A 405 -18.10 10.58 -12.74
CA GLY A 405 -19.16 9.84 -13.43
C GLY A 405 -18.69 8.74 -14.37
N LYS A 406 -17.38 8.52 -14.50
CA LYS A 406 -16.85 7.39 -15.27
C LYS A 406 -17.22 6.06 -14.61
N VAL A 407 -17.38 5.04 -15.44
CA VAL A 407 -17.76 3.70 -15.01
C VAL A 407 -16.78 2.70 -15.59
N PHE A 408 -16.25 1.83 -14.73
CA PHE A 408 -15.44 0.68 -15.14
C PHE A 408 -16.26 -0.59 -14.96
N ASP A 409 -16.60 -1.21 -16.08
CA ASP A 409 -17.18 -2.55 -16.11
C ASP A 409 -16.07 -3.56 -16.47
N PRO A 410 -15.72 -4.48 -15.57
CA PRO A 410 -14.69 -5.47 -15.84
C PRO A 410 -15.06 -6.44 -16.98
N ALA A 411 -16.33 -6.53 -17.37
CA ALA A 411 -16.74 -7.26 -18.56
C ALA A 411 -16.43 -6.52 -19.87
N ASN A 412 -16.28 -5.18 -19.82
CA ASN A 412 -15.99 -4.36 -21.00
C ASN A 412 -14.97 -3.23 -20.71
N PRO A 413 -13.69 -3.57 -20.42
CA PRO A 413 -12.66 -2.56 -20.16
C PRO A 413 -12.41 -1.63 -21.35
N ALA A 414 -12.73 -2.06 -22.57
CA ALA A 414 -12.57 -1.25 -23.79
C ALA A 414 -13.52 -0.04 -23.79
N ALA A 415 -14.76 -0.19 -23.33
CA ALA A 415 -15.71 0.91 -23.22
C ALA A 415 -15.21 1.98 -22.22
N TYR A 416 -14.66 1.54 -21.07
CA TYR A 416 -14.02 2.46 -20.11
C TYR A 416 -12.87 3.24 -20.76
N LEU A 417 -11.97 2.55 -21.46
CA LEU A 417 -10.83 3.17 -22.14
C LEU A 417 -11.28 4.16 -23.23
N ALA A 418 -12.32 3.79 -24.01
CA ALA A 418 -12.91 4.67 -25.00
C ALA A 418 -13.51 5.95 -24.40
N SER A 419 -14.10 5.86 -23.21
CA SER A 419 -14.72 6.98 -22.50
C SER A 419 -13.72 8.02 -21.98
N GLN A 420 -12.41 7.70 -21.97
CA GLN A 420 -11.37 8.59 -21.46
C GLN A 420 -10.97 9.64 -22.50
N PRO A 421 -11.18 10.96 -22.25
CA PRO A 421 -10.87 12.01 -23.24
C PRO A 421 -9.36 12.22 -23.41
N ILE A 422 -8.58 12.03 -22.33
CA ILE A 422 -7.13 12.19 -22.33
C ILE A 422 -6.49 10.82 -22.11
N LYS A 423 -5.63 10.43 -23.04
CA LYS A 423 -4.93 9.15 -23.06
C LYS A 423 -3.69 9.22 -23.95
N LYS A 424 -2.72 8.36 -23.67
CA LYS A 424 -1.53 8.12 -24.49
C LYS A 424 -1.52 6.63 -24.87
N LEU A 425 -2.31 6.26 -25.86
CA LEU A 425 -2.25 4.88 -26.39
C LEU A 425 -1.02 4.74 -27.29
N VAL A 426 -0.24 3.67 -27.08
CA VAL A 426 0.93 3.29 -27.90
C VAL A 426 0.70 1.90 -28.49
#